data_0bff51101e70f93df88ae8cb7430fb82
#
_entry.id   0bff51101e70f93df88ae8cb7430fb82
#
_cell.length_a   1.000
_cell.length_b   1.000
_cell.length_c   1.000
_cell.angle_alpha   90.00
_cell.angle_beta   90.00
_cell.angle_gamma   90.00
#
_symmetry.space_group_name_H-M   'P 1'
#
loop_
_entity.id
_entity.type
_entity.pdbx_description
1 polymer ?
#
loop_
_entity_poly.entity_id
_entity_poly.type
_entity_poly.pdbx_seq_one_letter_code
_entity_poly.pdbx_strand_id
1 'polypeptide(L)'
;MALDLQYSLENFSLWFQGGIRRSVLIFVGICVVLLAPMYFLGILLSNVWNKLPANPNRFDDQLIFTPKFVAEKDWTISKTQVVPLATGESVLYVSVSNKENPLIGYFPFVYDVQILDKNGKALFNETQTSYILPGEIRYLVFNTKTEAAEIRLVRNSKTQPIYYNPNSKSVREASVQIVNQNLKDITFTRNLEISATVKNTDQRKIKKLDILYILRDSRQSVVGIGVWKEENLNPGQEISFKFQYPKPLERTATILDLQLSVNYLDTDNVFLP
;
A
#
# COMPACT_ATOMS: atom_id res chain seq x y z
N MET A 1 71.73 -40.83 -48.69
CA MET A 1 70.98 -39.56 -48.88
C MET A 1 69.47 -39.70 -48.75
N ALA A 2 68.85 -40.79 -49.21
CA ALA A 2 67.38 -40.96 -49.04
C ALA A 2 66.91 -41.30 -47.57
N LEU A 3 67.74 -42.12 -46.86
CA LEU A 3 67.45 -42.55 -45.48
C LEU A 3 67.52 -41.37 -44.47
N ASP A 4 68.40 -40.39 -44.69
CA ASP A 4 68.53 -39.24 -43.76
C ASP A 4 67.35 -38.27 -43.88
N LEU A 5 66.75 -38.15 -45.06
CA LEU A 5 65.60 -37.29 -45.30
C LEU A 5 64.32 -37.86 -44.62
N GLN A 6 64.21 -39.20 -44.64
CA GLN A 6 63.02 -39.85 -44.03
C GLN A 6 63.08 -39.76 -42.49
N TYR A 7 64.26 -39.89 -41.90
CA TYR A 7 64.46 -39.73 -40.45
C TYR A 7 64.26 -38.30 -39.99
N SER A 8 64.63 -37.34 -40.81
CA SER A 8 64.40 -35.90 -40.55
C SER A 8 62.93 -35.54 -40.61
N LEU A 9 62.18 -36.12 -41.58
CA LEU A 9 60.73 -35.89 -41.72
C LEU A 9 59.91 -36.53 -40.59
N GLU A 10 60.29 -37.72 -40.15
CA GLU A 10 59.63 -38.34 -39.01
C GLU A 10 59.87 -37.60 -37.70
N ASN A 11 61.07 -37.16 -37.44
CA ASN A 11 61.39 -36.35 -36.28
C ASN A 11 60.70 -34.98 -36.30
N PHE A 12 60.59 -34.35 -37.48
CA PHE A 12 59.86 -33.10 -37.66
C PHE A 12 58.35 -33.29 -37.41
N SER A 13 57.77 -34.40 -37.89
CA SER A 13 56.36 -34.71 -37.67
C SER A 13 56.06 -34.97 -36.20
N LEU A 14 56.92 -35.68 -35.50
CA LEU A 14 56.80 -35.95 -34.03
C LEU A 14 56.96 -34.68 -33.22
N TRP A 15 57.92 -33.82 -33.62
CA TRP A 15 58.10 -32.53 -32.94
C TRP A 15 56.90 -31.58 -33.19
N PHE A 16 56.38 -31.57 -34.42
CA PHE A 16 55.20 -30.77 -34.76
C PHE A 16 53.93 -31.27 -34.04
N GLN A 17 53.74 -32.58 -33.99
CA GLN A 17 52.60 -33.14 -33.22
C GLN A 17 52.74 -32.91 -31.72
N GLY A 18 53.93 -32.97 -31.17
CA GLY A 18 54.20 -32.70 -29.76
C GLY A 18 53.96 -31.20 -29.43
N GLY A 19 54.37 -30.31 -30.35
CA GLY A 19 54.16 -28.84 -30.23
C GLY A 19 52.65 -28.47 -30.27
N ILE A 20 51.93 -29.08 -31.22
CA ILE A 20 50.48 -28.84 -31.36
C ILE A 20 49.74 -29.34 -30.12
N ARG A 21 50.06 -30.55 -29.63
CA ARG A 21 49.43 -31.07 -28.43
C ARG A 21 49.65 -30.16 -27.20
N ARG A 22 50.87 -29.65 -27.02
CA ARG A 22 51.17 -28.73 -25.94
C ARG A 22 50.44 -27.39 -26.10
N SER A 23 50.39 -26.84 -27.30
CA SER A 23 49.68 -25.58 -27.58
C SER A 23 48.16 -25.73 -27.36
N VAL A 24 47.59 -26.87 -27.77
CA VAL A 24 46.15 -27.18 -27.53
C VAL A 24 45.87 -27.33 -26.03
N LEU A 25 46.74 -28.04 -25.29
CA LEU A 25 46.56 -28.16 -23.83
C LEU A 25 46.67 -26.83 -23.11
N ILE A 26 47.61 -25.98 -23.50
CA ILE A 26 47.75 -24.62 -22.97
C ILE A 26 46.50 -23.77 -23.30
N PHE A 27 46.04 -23.84 -24.55
CA PHE A 27 44.84 -23.11 -24.97
C PHE A 27 43.59 -23.57 -24.22
N VAL A 28 43.38 -24.89 -24.10
CA VAL A 28 42.28 -25.45 -23.30
C VAL A 28 42.39 -25.03 -21.83
N GLY A 29 43.60 -25.08 -21.27
CA GLY A 29 43.84 -24.61 -19.89
C GLY A 29 43.46 -23.14 -19.70
N ILE A 30 43.85 -22.25 -20.63
CA ILE A 30 43.50 -20.82 -20.62
C ILE A 30 41.98 -20.67 -20.72
N CYS A 31 41.33 -21.39 -21.64
CA CYS A 31 39.87 -21.36 -21.79
C CYS A 31 39.14 -21.76 -20.50
N VAL A 32 39.59 -22.84 -19.84
CA VAL A 32 39.00 -23.27 -18.58
C VAL A 32 39.20 -22.24 -17.49
N VAL A 33 40.40 -21.67 -17.37
CA VAL A 33 40.69 -20.65 -16.34
C VAL A 33 39.89 -19.35 -16.57
N LEU A 34 39.61 -18.98 -17.82
CA LEU A 34 38.83 -17.77 -18.12
C LEU A 34 37.31 -18.01 -18.09
N LEU A 35 36.87 -19.14 -18.62
CA LEU A 35 35.43 -19.41 -18.74
C LEU A 35 34.80 -19.94 -17.45
N ALA A 36 35.54 -20.69 -16.63
CA ALA A 36 35.00 -21.20 -15.37
C ALA A 36 34.60 -20.05 -14.41
N PRO A 37 35.42 -19.02 -14.16
CA PRO A 37 34.99 -17.88 -13.32
C PRO A 37 33.82 -17.12 -13.91
N MET A 38 33.76 -16.94 -15.23
CA MET A 38 32.63 -16.30 -15.90
C MET A 38 31.35 -17.12 -15.75
N TYR A 39 31.44 -18.44 -15.84
CA TYR A 39 30.32 -19.33 -15.61
C TYR A 39 29.82 -19.27 -14.17
N PHE A 40 30.75 -19.32 -13.19
CA PHE A 40 30.39 -19.16 -11.77
C PHE A 40 29.82 -17.79 -11.46
N LEU A 41 30.36 -16.72 -12.06
CA LEU A 41 29.83 -15.37 -11.94
C LEU A 41 28.42 -15.28 -12.54
N GLY A 42 28.20 -15.92 -13.69
CA GLY A 42 26.89 -16.03 -14.33
C GLY A 42 25.86 -16.74 -13.44
N ILE A 43 26.24 -17.85 -12.78
CA ILE A 43 25.37 -18.55 -11.83
C ILE A 43 25.08 -17.68 -10.60
N LEU A 44 26.10 -17.00 -10.05
CA LEU A 44 25.92 -16.09 -8.93
C LEU A 44 24.99 -14.94 -9.29
N LEU A 45 25.23 -14.29 -10.44
CA LEU A 45 24.36 -13.22 -10.95
C LEU A 45 22.94 -13.72 -11.25
N SER A 46 22.79 -14.91 -11.84
CA SER A 46 21.49 -15.53 -12.10
C SER A 46 20.74 -15.83 -10.78
N ASN A 47 21.42 -16.35 -9.76
CA ASN A 47 20.82 -16.58 -8.45
C ASN A 47 20.45 -15.29 -7.72
N VAL A 48 21.24 -14.24 -7.91
CA VAL A 48 20.88 -12.89 -7.43
C VAL A 48 19.72 -12.34 -8.24
N TRP A 49 19.77 -12.45 -9.58
CA TRP A 49 18.75 -11.95 -10.49
C TRP A 49 17.39 -12.65 -10.30
N ASN A 50 17.39 -13.97 -10.09
CA ASN A 50 16.17 -14.73 -9.81
C ASN A 50 15.57 -14.48 -8.41
N LYS A 51 16.36 -13.93 -7.49
CA LYS A 51 15.89 -13.46 -6.18
C LYS A 51 15.44 -11.99 -6.22
N LEU A 52 15.76 -11.30 -7.32
CA LEU A 52 15.28 -9.93 -7.52
C LEU A 52 13.81 -9.98 -7.91
N PRO A 53 12.96 -9.17 -7.28
CA PRO A 53 11.57 -9.07 -7.69
C PRO A 53 11.50 -8.64 -9.15
N ALA A 54 10.55 -9.23 -9.90
CA ALA A 54 10.39 -9.05 -11.34
C ALA A 54 10.12 -7.59 -11.78
N ASN A 55 9.98 -6.69 -10.84
CA ASN A 55 9.77 -5.27 -11.08
C ASN A 55 10.98 -4.46 -10.59
N PRO A 56 11.81 -3.91 -11.50
CA PRO A 56 12.97 -3.09 -11.12
C PRO A 56 12.59 -1.84 -10.30
N ASN A 57 11.34 -1.39 -10.37
CA ASN A 57 10.83 -0.32 -9.52
C ASN A 57 10.57 -0.78 -8.08
N ARG A 58 10.52 -2.08 -7.80
CA ARG A 58 10.47 -2.63 -6.44
C ARG A 58 11.82 -2.66 -5.73
N PHE A 59 12.90 -2.43 -6.43
CA PHE A 59 14.26 -2.50 -5.85
C PHE A 59 14.52 -1.37 -4.86
N ASP A 60 14.06 -0.18 -5.20
CA ASP A 60 14.17 0.98 -4.31
C ASP A 60 13.29 0.84 -3.07
N ASP A 61 12.20 0.04 -3.16
CA ASP A 61 11.26 -0.16 -2.07
C ASP A 61 11.73 -1.23 -1.06
N GLN A 62 12.58 -2.17 -1.50
CA GLN A 62 13.08 -3.24 -0.60
C GLN A 62 14.39 -2.89 0.11
N LEU A 63 15.11 -1.88 -0.36
CA LEU A 63 16.13 -1.20 0.45
C LEU A 63 15.47 -0.25 1.46
N ILE A 64 14.31 -0.64 1.96
CA ILE A 64 13.76 -0.05 3.18
C ILE A 64 14.72 -0.42 4.28
N PHE A 65 15.65 0.49 4.55
CA PHE A 65 16.43 0.47 5.76
C PHE A 65 15.41 0.28 6.89
N THR A 66 15.36 -0.91 7.45
CA THR A 66 14.78 -1.07 8.78
C THR A 66 15.73 -0.32 9.70
N PRO A 67 15.42 0.92 10.10
CA PRO A 67 16.27 1.59 11.06
C PRO A 67 16.20 0.71 12.30
N LYS A 68 17.28 0.04 12.62
CA LYS A 68 17.43 -0.84 13.78
C LYS A 68 17.06 -0.20 15.14
N PHE A 69 16.58 1.05 15.11
CA PHE A 69 16.45 1.92 16.27
C PHE A 69 15.13 2.69 16.42
N VAL A 70 14.18 2.55 15.49
CA VAL A 70 12.84 3.10 15.74
C VAL A 70 12.06 2.04 16.49
N ALA A 71 11.95 2.20 17.79
CA ALA A 71 11.03 1.37 18.58
C ALA A 71 9.62 1.56 17.97
N GLU A 72 9.08 0.50 17.41
CA GLU A 72 7.72 0.48 16.91
C GLU A 72 6.78 0.77 18.09
N LYS A 73 6.14 1.94 18.07
CA LYS A 73 5.04 2.21 18.97
C LYS A 73 3.78 1.65 18.32
N ASP A 74 3.05 0.82 19.04
CA ASP A 74 1.80 0.30 18.55
C ASP A 74 0.83 1.45 18.24
N TRP A 75 0.04 1.27 17.16
CA TRP A 75 -1.12 2.11 16.93
C TRP A 75 -2.11 1.98 18.09
N THR A 76 -2.86 3.01 18.35
CA THR A 76 -3.83 3.07 19.45
C THR A 76 -5.23 3.37 18.95
N ILE A 77 -6.24 2.83 19.62
CA ILE A 77 -7.61 3.24 19.42
C ILE A 77 -7.80 4.55 20.19
N SER A 78 -7.98 5.65 19.47
CA SER A 78 -8.13 6.98 20.06
C SER A 78 -9.57 7.31 20.42
N LYS A 79 -10.53 6.75 19.66
CA LYS A 79 -11.96 6.97 19.92
C LYS A 79 -12.80 5.87 19.30
N THR A 80 -13.83 5.46 20.02
CA THR A 80 -14.96 4.66 19.52
C THR A 80 -16.23 5.43 19.72
N GLN A 81 -17.13 5.46 18.75
CA GLN A 81 -18.43 6.11 18.90
C GLN A 81 -19.50 5.40 18.09
N VAL A 82 -20.68 5.32 18.69
CA VAL A 82 -21.92 4.91 18.04
C VAL A 82 -22.71 6.19 17.73
N VAL A 83 -23.13 6.35 16.48
CA VAL A 83 -23.97 7.45 16.00
C VAL A 83 -25.33 6.86 15.66
N PRO A 84 -26.34 7.05 16.52
CA PRO A 84 -27.68 6.57 16.23
C PRO A 84 -28.31 7.36 15.09
N LEU A 85 -29.15 6.69 14.31
CA LEU A 85 -29.90 7.27 13.23
C LEU A 85 -31.39 7.24 13.56
N ALA A 86 -32.17 8.18 13.04
CA ALA A 86 -33.60 8.28 13.30
C ALA A 86 -34.40 7.04 12.81
N THR A 87 -33.77 6.18 12.00
CA THR A 87 -34.37 4.91 11.53
C THR A 87 -34.23 3.75 12.51
N GLY A 88 -33.56 3.94 13.67
CA GLY A 88 -33.21 2.87 14.61
C GLY A 88 -31.99 2.05 14.18
N GLU A 89 -31.30 2.49 13.13
CA GLU A 89 -30.01 1.95 12.69
C GLU A 89 -28.88 2.73 13.35
N SER A 90 -27.65 2.25 13.23
CA SER A 90 -26.49 2.95 13.76
C SER A 90 -25.34 2.98 12.76
N VAL A 91 -24.65 4.10 12.75
CA VAL A 91 -23.31 4.19 12.17
C VAL A 91 -22.29 4.22 13.30
N LEU A 92 -21.30 3.37 13.21
CA LEU A 92 -20.24 3.28 14.21
C LEU A 92 -18.93 3.65 13.56
N TYR A 93 -18.06 4.27 14.34
CA TYR A 93 -16.69 4.46 13.90
C TYR A 93 -15.68 4.22 15.02
N VAL A 94 -14.52 3.77 14.58
CA VAL A 94 -13.33 3.66 15.42
C VAL A 94 -12.25 4.53 14.78
N SER A 95 -11.71 5.47 15.55
CA SER A 95 -10.52 6.19 15.12
C SER A 95 -9.27 5.50 15.65
N VAL A 96 -8.43 5.06 14.72
CA VAL A 96 -7.16 4.40 14.99
C VAL A 96 -6.04 5.42 14.75
N SER A 97 -5.26 5.71 15.78
CA SER A 97 -4.17 6.68 15.74
C SER A 97 -2.83 5.99 15.54
N ASN A 98 -2.10 6.43 14.53
CA ASN A 98 -0.71 6.07 14.26
C ASN A 98 0.22 7.29 14.34
N LYS A 99 -0.21 8.35 15.04
CA LYS A 99 0.53 9.63 15.13
C LYS A 99 1.94 9.51 15.70
N GLU A 100 2.14 8.53 16.57
CA GLU A 100 3.44 8.28 17.21
C GLU A 100 4.46 7.63 16.26
N ASN A 101 4.01 7.17 15.09
CA ASN A 101 4.83 6.48 14.09
C ASN A 101 4.87 7.25 12.76
N PRO A 102 5.65 8.32 12.64
CA PRO A 102 5.71 9.12 11.41
C PRO A 102 6.39 8.40 10.24
N LEU A 103 7.08 7.28 10.49
CA LEU A 103 7.80 6.49 9.49
C LEU A 103 7.28 5.06 9.35
N ILE A 104 6.24 4.68 10.08
CA ILE A 104 5.69 3.33 10.03
C ILE A 104 4.20 3.42 9.70
N GLY A 105 3.81 2.76 8.62
CA GLY A 105 2.42 2.49 8.30
C GLY A 105 2.10 1.01 8.40
N TYR A 106 0.85 0.64 8.17
CA TYR A 106 0.40 -0.75 8.22
C TYR A 106 -0.40 -1.07 6.95
N PHE A 107 0.10 -2.05 6.18
CA PHE A 107 -0.62 -2.60 5.02
C PHE A 107 -0.15 -4.04 4.71
N PRO A 108 -1.07 -5.03 4.71
CA PRO A 108 -2.45 -4.90 5.14
C PRO A 108 -2.57 -4.63 6.65
N PHE A 109 -3.50 -3.75 7.02
CA PHE A 109 -3.95 -3.58 8.39
C PHE A 109 -5.15 -4.51 8.63
N VAL A 110 -4.92 -5.63 9.28
CA VAL A 110 -5.94 -6.65 9.55
C VAL A 110 -6.40 -6.54 10.99
N TYR A 111 -7.70 -6.53 11.19
CA TYR A 111 -8.30 -6.39 12.51
C TYR A 111 -9.59 -7.21 12.62
N ASP A 112 -9.88 -7.66 13.82
CA ASP A 112 -11.14 -8.31 14.15
C ASP A 112 -12.06 -7.26 14.75
N VAL A 113 -13.28 -7.15 14.22
CA VAL A 113 -14.29 -6.21 14.68
C VAL A 113 -15.51 -6.95 15.19
N GLN A 114 -15.97 -6.56 16.37
CA GLN A 114 -17.19 -7.05 16.99
C GLN A 114 -18.08 -5.87 17.33
N ILE A 115 -19.33 -5.92 16.88
CA ILE A 115 -20.37 -4.93 17.21
C ILE A 115 -21.44 -5.62 18.03
N LEU A 116 -21.81 -5.00 19.15
CA LEU A 116 -22.75 -5.56 20.11
C LEU A 116 -23.98 -4.65 20.23
N ASP A 117 -25.14 -5.27 20.46
CA ASP A 117 -26.33 -4.55 20.88
C ASP A 117 -26.30 -4.23 22.40
N LYS A 118 -27.34 -3.55 22.92
CA LYS A 118 -27.45 -3.20 24.32
C LYS A 118 -27.57 -4.40 25.28
N ASN A 119 -27.83 -5.58 24.75
CA ASN A 119 -27.91 -6.81 25.52
C ASN A 119 -26.62 -7.62 25.48
N GLY A 120 -25.59 -7.10 24.80
CA GLY A 120 -24.30 -7.77 24.58
C GLY A 120 -24.34 -8.86 23.51
N LYS A 121 -25.41 -8.94 22.71
CA LYS A 121 -25.50 -9.86 21.59
C LYS A 121 -24.70 -9.30 20.38
N ALA A 122 -23.91 -10.16 19.75
CA ALA A 122 -23.16 -9.78 18.57
C ALA A 122 -24.11 -9.52 17.39
N LEU A 123 -24.04 -8.31 16.85
CA LEU A 123 -24.68 -7.89 15.60
C LEU A 123 -23.77 -8.12 14.40
N PHE A 124 -22.46 -8.06 14.64
CA PHE A 124 -21.41 -8.22 13.64
C PHE A 124 -20.15 -8.78 14.29
N ASN A 125 -19.50 -9.72 13.67
CA ASN A 125 -18.23 -10.28 14.12
C ASN A 125 -17.45 -10.83 12.93
N GLU A 126 -16.48 -10.05 12.45
CA GLU A 126 -15.70 -10.39 11.25
C GLU A 126 -14.27 -9.87 11.33
N THR A 127 -13.38 -10.51 10.56
CA THR A 127 -12.06 -10.01 10.29
C THR A 127 -12.12 -9.10 9.05
N GLN A 128 -11.63 -7.88 9.20
CA GLN A 128 -11.62 -6.86 8.16
C GLN A 128 -10.18 -6.46 7.82
N THR A 129 -10.01 -5.87 6.64
CA THR A 129 -8.71 -5.39 6.16
C THR A 129 -8.81 -3.95 5.71
N SER A 130 -7.82 -3.15 6.10
CA SER A 130 -7.67 -1.75 5.72
C SER A 130 -6.19 -1.40 5.60
N TYR A 131 -5.86 -0.13 5.76
CA TYR A 131 -4.50 0.38 5.88
C TYR A 131 -4.47 1.52 6.90
N ILE A 132 -3.28 1.82 7.42
CA ILE A 132 -3.02 3.01 8.24
C ILE A 132 -1.72 3.62 7.74
N LEU A 133 -1.76 4.89 7.37
CA LEU A 133 -0.58 5.60 6.88
C LEU A 133 0.31 6.07 8.06
N PRO A 134 1.60 6.32 7.82
CA PRO A 134 2.50 6.93 8.80
C PRO A 134 1.93 8.24 9.33
N GLY A 135 1.89 8.41 10.64
CA GLY A 135 1.40 9.64 11.29
C GLY A 135 -0.10 9.91 11.17
N GLU A 136 -0.90 9.03 10.55
CA GLU A 136 -2.32 9.21 10.27
C GLU A 136 -3.21 8.91 11.50
N ILE A 137 -4.39 9.55 11.51
CA ILE A 137 -5.56 9.02 12.23
C ILE A 137 -6.51 8.44 11.19
N ARG A 138 -6.70 7.13 11.21
CA ARG A 138 -7.62 6.43 10.32
C ARG A 138 -8.98 6.22 10.99
N TYR A 139 -10.05 6.50 10.26
CA TYR A 139 -11.42 6.21 10.70
C TYR A 139 -11.91 4.95 10.00
N LEU A 140 -12.30 3.96 10.80
CA LEU A 140 -12.96 2.73 10.35
C LEU A 140 -14.45 2.91 10.61
N VAL A 141 -15.26 2.81 9.56
CA VAL A 141 -16.70 3.10 9.62
C VAL A 141 -17.50 1.83 9.36
N PHE A 142 -18.51 1.59 10.18
CA PHE A 142 -19.38 0.43 10.12
C PHE A 142 -20.83 0.86 10.17
N ASN A 143 -21.69 0.15 9.45
CA ASN A 143 -23.13 0.37 9.45
C ASN A 143 -23.85 -0.86 9.99
N THR A 144 -24.83 -0.65 10.84
CA THR A 144 -25.71 -1.71 11.34
C THR A 144 -27.17 -1.39 11.03
N LYS A 145 -27.95 -2.43 10.76
CA LYS A 145 -29.40 -2.30 10.49
C LYS A 145 -30.23 -2.18 11.78
N THR A 146 -29.60 -2.34 12.93
CA THR A 146 -30.23 -2.31 14.24
C THR A 146 -29.41 -1.41 15.15
N GLU A 147 -30.03 -0.98 16.26
CA GLU A 147 -29.34 -0.17 17.26
C GLU A 147 -28.16 -0.93 17.87
N ALA A 148 -26.97 -0.36 17.68
CA ALA A 148 -25.74 -0.87 18.28
C ALA A 148 -25.41 -0.08 19.55
N ALA A 149 -24.79 -0.74 20.52
CA ALA A 149 -24.37 -0.12 21.77
C ALA A 149 -22.85 -0.01 21.89
N GLU A 150 -22.12 -0.97 21.37
CA GLU A 150 -20.67 -1.07 21.55
C GLU A 150 -19.99 -1.59 20.26
N ILE A 151 -18.78 -1.09 20.00
CA ILE A 151 -17.87 -1.64 19.01
C ILE A 151 -16.53 -1.97 19.67
N ARG A 152 -16.04 -3.16 19.45
CA ARG A 152 -14.71 -3.64 19.86
C ARG A 152 -13.87 -3.93 18.64
N LEU A 153 -12.63 -3.51 18.69
CA LEU A 153 -11.64 -3.75 17.65
C LEU A 153 -10.39 -4.35 18.28
N VAL A 154 -9.94 -5.46 17.73
CA VAL A 154 -8.76 -6.19 18.18
C VAL A 154 -7.77 -6.32 17.02
N ARG A 155 -6.49 -6.07 17.30
CA ARG A 155 -5.41 -6.28 16.32
C ARG A 155 -5.33 -7.75 15.94
N ASN A 156 -5.30 -8.03 14.65
CA ASN A 156 -5.02 -9.36 14.14
C ASN A 156 -3.52 -9.52 13.87
N SER A 157 -2.97 -10.69 14.13
CA SER A 157 -1.56 -11.02 13.95
C SER A 157 -1.08 -10.94 12.49
N LYS A 158 -2.01 -10.88 11.53
CA LYS A 158 -1.70 -10.70 10.10
C LYS A 158 -1.40 -9.24 9.72
N THR A 159 -1.58 -8.28 10.63
CA THR A 159 -1.21 -6.87 10.40
C THR A 159 0.30 -6.76 10.26
N GLN A 160 0.74 -6.14 9.15
CA GLN A 160 2.16 -5.99 8.83
C GLN A 160 2.57 -4.52 8.86
N PRO A 161 3.65 -4.17 9.60
CA PRO A 161 4.24 -2.85 9.53
C PRO A 161 5.02 -2.67 8.23
N ILE A 162 4.93 -1.48 7.65
CA ILE A 162 5.71 -1.06 6.50
C ILE A 162 6.46 0.21 6.90
N TYR A 163 7.78 0.19 6.76
CA TYR A 163 8.61 1.35 7.01
C TYR A 163 8.57 2.29 5.81
N TYR A 164 8.14 3.50 6.04
CA TYR A 164 8.06 4.55 5.04
C TYR A 164 9.34 5.38 5.03
N ASN A 165 9.96 5.49 3.86
CA ASN A 165 11.08 6.40 3.65
C ASN A 165 10.59 7.62 2.86
N PRO A 166 10.45 8.81 3.50
CA PRO A 166 9.97 10.01 2.81
C PRO A 166 10.89 10.51 1.69
N ASN A 167 12.14 10.04 1.67
CA ASN A 167 13.11 10.34 0.62
C ASN A 167 13.07 9.35 -0.56
N SER A 168 12.27 8.29 -0.46
CA SER A 168 12.07 7.35 -1.55
C SER A 168 11.28 8.01 -2.68
N LYS A 169 11.72 7.78 -3.93
CA LYS A 169 10.99 8.27 -5.09
C LYS A 169 9.79 7.40 -5.44
N SER A 170 9.78 6.16 -5.00
CA SER A 170 8.78 5.14 -5.35
C SER A 170 7.57 5.14 -4.42
N VAL A 171 7.78 5.38 -3.12
CA VAL A 171 6.70 5.49 -2.14
C VAL A 171 6.61 6.93 -1.67
N ARG A 172 5.79 7.71 -2.36
CA ARG A 172 5.57 9.12 -2.07
C ARG A 172 4.08 9.36 -1.83
N GLU A 173 3.78 10.18 -0.84
CA GLU A 173 2.40 10.62 -0.61
C GLU A 173 1.76 11.12 -1.89
N ALA A 174 0.54 10.65 -2.17
CA ALA A 174 -0.22 11.13 -3.31
C ALA A 174 -0.87 12.48 -2.97
N SER A 175 -0.80 13.40 -3.91
CA SER A 175 -1.36 14.74 -3.73
C SER A 175 -2.77 14.81 -4.32
N VAL A 176 -3.77 14.96 -3.44
CA VAL A 176 -5.18 15.15 -3.81
C VAL A 176 -5.72 16.34 -3.03
N GLN A 177 -6.49 17.18 -3.70
CA GLN A 177 -7.06 18.40 -3.12
C GLN A 177 -8.58 18.40 -3.20
N ILE A 178 -9.22 18.96 -2.16
CA ILE A 178 -10.63 19.34 -2.18
C ILE A 178 -10.71 20.72 -2.84
N VAL A 179 -11.36 20.79 -4.00
CA VAL A 179 -11.55 22.03 -4.75
C VAL A 179 -12.72 22.83 -4.17
N ASN A 180 -13.82 22.14 -3.90
CA ASN A 180 -14.95 22.68 -3.18
C ASN A 180 -15.68 21.61 -2.40
N GLN A 181 -16.47 22.02 -1.42
CA GLN A 181 -17.38 21.16 -0.67
C GLN A 181 -18.62 21.93 -0.27
N ASN A 182 -19.75 21.28 -0.25
CA ASN A 182 -21.01 21.87 0.13
C ASN A 182 -21.91 20.88 0.86
N LEU A 183 -22.61 21.37 1.87
CA LEU A 183 -23.59 20.66 2.64
C LEU A 183 -24.92 21.41 2.51
N LYS A 184 -25.94 20.76 1.96
CA LYS A 184 -27.24 21.36 1.75
C LYS A 184 -28.33 20.54 2.45
N ASP A 185 -29.08 21.20 3.30
CA ASP A 185 -30.31 20.62 3.87
C ASP A 185 -31.43 20.75 2.85
N ILE A 186 -32.01 19.60 2.49
CA ILE A 186 -33.20 19.57 1.62
C ILE A 186 -34.42 19.47 2.54
N THR A 187 -34.93 20.63 2.92
CA THR A 187 -35.96 20.84 3.94
C THR A 187 -37.25 20.04 3.68
N PHE A 188 -37.61 19.79 2.42
CA PHE A 188 -38.84 19.05 2.06
C PHE A 188 -38.74 17.55 2.31
N THR A 189 -37.55 16.96 2.23
CA THR A 189 -37.35 15.50 2.35
C THR A 189 -36.62 15.10 3.62
N ARG A 190 -36.18 16.04 4.45
CA ARG A 190 -35.26 15.83 5.57
C ARG A 190 -33.99 15.07 5.19
N ASN A 191 -33.62 15.18 3.94
CA ASN A 191 -32.41 14.58 3.41
C ASN A 191 -31.29 15.62 3.36
N LEU A 192 -30.11 15.19 3.72
CA LEU A 192 -28.91 16.01 3.65
C LEU A 192 -28.18 15.69 2.36
N GLU A 193 -27.93 16.70 1.54
CA GLU A 193 -27.15 16.56 0.31
C GLU A 193 -25.70 16.96 0.59
N ILE A 194 -24.79 16.05 0.27
CA ILE A 194 -23.36 16.26 0.34
C ILE A 194 -22.84 16.33 -1.08
N SER A 195 -22.10 17.38 -1.41
CA SER A 195 -21.40 17.49 -2.68
C SER A 195 -19.99 17.99 -2.49
N ALA A 196 -19.07 17.49 -3.28
CA ALA A 196 -17.71 18.01 -3.32
C ALA A 196 -17.07 17.73 -4.68
N THR A 197 -16.02 18.50 -4.97
CA THR A 197 -15.13 18.29 -6.10
C THR A 197 -13.74 18.04 -5.57
N VAL A 198 -13.10 16.97 -6.01
CA VAL A 198 -11.72 16.62 -5.67
C VAL A 198 -10.88 16.56 -6.93
N LYS A 199 -9.61 16.91 -6.80
CA LYS A 199 -8.64 16.95 -7.90
C LYS A 199 -7.43 16.14 -7.55
N ASN A 200 -7.02 15.26 -8.46
CA ASN A 200 -5.70 14.62 -8.40
C ASN A 200 -4.64 15.63 -8.87
N THR A 201 -3.87 16.17 -7.94
CA THR A 201 -2.77 17.11 -8.23
C THR A 201 -1.43 16.41 -8.38
N ASP A 202 -1.41 15.09 -8.21
CA ASP A 202 -0.23 14.25 -8.45
C ASP A 202 0.00 14.01 -9.95
N GLN A 203 1.24 13.73 -10.32
CA GLN A 203 1.59 13.31 -11.68
C GLN A 203 1.29 11.82 -11.94
N ARG A 204 0.95 11.08 -10.89
CA ARG A 204 0.64 9.66 -10.92
C ARG A 204 -0.86 9.43 -10.98
N LYS A 205 -1.26 8.32 -11.58
CA LYS A 205 -2.64 7.84 -11.52
C LYS A 205 -2.91 7.24 -10.13
N ILE A 206 -4.07 7.55 -9.56
CA ILE A 206 -4.56 7.00 -8.31
C ILE A 206 -5.66 6.00 -8.64
N LYS A 207 -5.47 4.73 -8.27
CA LYS A 207 -6.44 3.67 -8.53
C LYS A 207 -7.61 3.71 -7.57
N LYS A 208 -7.35 4.01 -6.29
CA LYS A 208 -8.39 4.10 -5.24
C LYS A 208 -8.13 5.29 -4.34
N LEU A 209 -9.16 6.10 -4.16
CA LEU A 209 -9.20 7.22 -3.24
C LEU A 209 -10.36 6.99 -2.26
N ASP A 210 -10.06 7.01 -0.97
CA ASP A 210 -11.07 7.04 0.09
C ASP A 210 -11.36 8.50 0.47
N ILE A 211 -12.64 8.87 0.45
CA ILE A 211 -13.13 10.18 0.84
C ILE A 211 -13.99 9.97 2.08
N LEU A 212 -13.42 10.23 3.25
CA LEU A 212 -14.15 10.21 4.50
C LEU A 212 -14.92 11.53 4.62
N TYR A 213 -16.22 11.45 4.88
CA TYR A 213 -17.04 12.60 5.24
C TYR A 213 -17.52 12.45 6.68
N ILE A 214 -17.37 13.53 7.44
CA ILE A 214 -17.80 13.63 8.84
C ILE A 214 -18.77 14.79 8.94
N LEU A 215 -19.98 14.50 9.39
CA LEU A 215 -21.03 15.47 9.62
C LEU A 215 -21.07 15.84 11.09
N ARG A 216 -21.02 17.13 11.40
CA ARG A 216 -21.06 17.61 12.77
C ARG A 216 -22.23 18.57 12.96
N ASP A 217 -22.78 18.57 14.18
CA ASP A 217 -23.72 19.60 14.60
C ASP A 217 -23.00 20.91 15.00
N SER A 218 -23.76 21.92 15.39
CA SER A 218 -23.22 23.20 15.85
C SER A 218 -22.35 23.11 17.11
N ARG A 219 -22.42 21.99 17.84
CA ARG A 219 -21.58 21.70 19.01
C ARG A 219 -20.35 20.88 18.69
N GLN A 220 -20.03 20.72 17.41
CA GLN A 220 -18.91 19.91 16.92
C GLN A 220 -19.07 18.38 17.18
N SER A 221 -20.24 17.94 17.62
CA SER A 221 -20.50 16.52 17.82
C SER A 221 -20.72 15.83 16.47
N VAL A 222 -20.17 14.64 16.30
CA VAL A 222 -20.38 13.83 15.09
C VAL A 222 -21.82 13.31 15.09
N VAL A 223 -22.57 13.65 14.07
CA VAL A 223 -23.97 13.25 13.86
C VAL A 223 -24.15 12.34 12.64
N GLY A 224 -23.13 12.25 11.81
CA GLY A 224 -23.05 11.32 10.68
C GLY A 224 -21.61 11.17 10.22
N ILE A 225 -21.30 10.01 9.67
CA ILE A 225 -19.97 9.71 9.14
C ILE A 225 -20.11 8.62 8.08
N GLY A 226 -19.23 8.65 7.08
CA GLY A 226 -19.16 7.60 6.09
C GLY A 226 -17.96 7.74 5.18
N VAL A 227 -17.79 6.78 4.30
CA VAL A 227 -16.70 6.75 3.33
C VAL A 227 -17.28 6.62 1.94
N TRP A 228 -16.90 7.53 1.07
CA TRP A 228 -17.09 7.44 -0.38
C TRP A 228 -15.80 6.96 -1.01
N LYS A 229 -15.87 6.11 -2.02
CA LYS A 229 -14.70 5.58 -2.72
C LYS A 229 -14.75 5.97 -4.17
N GLU A 230 -13.65 6.52 -4.65
CA GLU A 230 -13.45 6.84 -6.05
C GLU A 230 -12.32 6.00 -6.63
N GLU A 231 -12.44 5.70 -7.91
CA GLU A 231 -11.47 4.85 -8.58
C GLU A 231 -10.94 5.50 -9.85
N ASN A 232 -9.69 5.18 -10.16
CA ASN A 232 -9.06 5.53 -11.44
C ASN A 232 -8.93 7.03 -11.74
N LEU A 233 -8.48 7.82 -10.77
CA LEU A 233 -8.19 9.25 -10.98
C LEU A 233 -6.89 9.43 -11.74
N ASN A 234 -6.99 9.97 -12.96
CA ASN A 234 -5.83 10.32 -13.75
C ASN A 234 -5.15 11.61 -13.23
N PRO A 235 -3.87 11.85 -13.57
CA PRO A 235 -3.19 13.11 -13.24
C PRO A 235 -3.99 14.32 -13.71
N GLY A 236 -4.15 15.31 -12.84
CA GLY A 236 -4.89 16.54 -13.13
C GLY A 236 -6.42 16.41 -13.21
N GLN A 237 -6.95 15.20 -13.13
CA GLN A 237 -8.39 14.95 -13.22
C GLN A 237 -9.13 15.52 -12.02
N GLU A 238 -10.24 16.20 -12.30
CA GLU A 238 -11.24 16.62 -11.32
C GLU A 238 -12.45 15.71 -11.40
N ILE A 239 -12.95 15.28 -10.26
CA ILE A 239 -14.19 14.55 -10.13
C ILE A 239 -15.13 15.27 -9.16
N SER A 240 -16.40 15.36 -9.53
CA SER A 240 -17.43 15.90 -8.65
C SER A 240 -18.37 14.76 -8.26
N PHE A 241 -18.63 14.65 -6.98
CA PHE A 241 -19.62 13.74 -6.45
C PHE A 241 -20.72 14.49 -5.73
N LYS A 242 -21.90 13.89 -5.80
CA LYS A 242 -23.09 14.43 -5.13
C LYS A 242 -23.93 13.25 -4.69
N PHE A 243 -24.24 13.17 -3.43
CA PHE A 243 -25.12 12.16 -2.90
C PHE A 243 -25.99 12.68 -1.77
N GLN A 244 -27.10 12.02 -1.56
CA GLN A 244 -27.92 12.28 -0.38
C GLN A 244 -27.46 11.34 0.73
N TYR A 245 -27.31 11.89 1.94
CA TYR A 245 -27.05 11.05 3.11
C TYR A 245 -28.20 10.06 3.24
N PRO A 246 -27.93 8.75 3.27
CA PRO A 246 -28.96 7.74 3.01
C PRO A 246 -30.02 7.63 4.09
N LYS A 247 -29.85 8.32 5.23
CA LYS A 247 -30.71 8.14 6.39
C LYS A 247 -30.91 9.47 7.11
N PRO A 248 -32.12 9.72 7.62
CA PRO A 248 -32.35 10.91 8.41
C PRO A 248 -31.49 10.87 9.69
N LEU A 249 -30.82 11.99 9.93
CA LEU A 249 -30.03 12.19 11.15
C LEU A 249 -30.94 12.48 12.33
N GLU A 250 -30.55 12.05 13.54
CA GLU A 250 -31.24 12.47 14.76
C GLU A 250 -31.08 13.97 15.06
N ARG A 251 -29.96 14.55 14.64
CA ARG A 251 -29.63 15.95 14.81
C ARG A 251 -29.22 16.60 13.49
N THR A 252 -29.48 17.88 13.36
CA THR A 252 -29.10 18.66 12.17
C THR A 252 -27.59 18.76 12.06
N ALA A 253 -27.04 18.38 10.92
CA ALA A 253 -25.63 18.61 10.59
C ALA A 253 -25.47 20.04 10.03
N THR A 254 -24.48 20.75 10.50
CA THR A 254 -24.15 22.13 10.07
C THR A 254 -22.76 22.26 9.49
N ILE A 255 -21.90 21.25 9.75
CA ILE A 255 -20.49 21.25 9.33
C ILE A 255 -20.21 19.94 8.59
N LEU A 256 -19.53 20.06 7.45
CA LEU A 256 -18.99 18.96 6.68
C LEU A 256 -17.46 19.01 6.72
N ASP A 257 -16.86 17.98 7.31
CA ASP A 257 -15.41 17.76 7.22
C ASP A 257 -15.16 16.65 6.20
N LEU A 258 -14.32 16.90 5.20
CA LEU A 258 -13.85 15.91 4.25
C LEU A 258 -12.38 15.60 4.49
N GLN A 259 -12.04 14.33 4.52
CA GLN A 259 -10.66 13.87 4.60
C GLN A 259 -10.39 12.93 3.44
N LEU A 260 -9.32 13.22 2.69
CA LEU A 260 -8.90 12.43 1.55
C LEU A 260 -7.78 11.49 2.00
N SER A 261 -7.87 10.22 1.64
CA SER A 261 -6.84 9.25 1.97
C SER A 261 -6.56 8.34 0.77
N VAL A 262 -5.30 8.27 0.38
CA VAL A 262 -4.79 7.40 -0.68
C VAL A 262 -3.80 6.44 -0.06
N ASN A 263 -4.04 5.14 -0.18
CA ASN A 263 -3.08 4.15 0.28
C ASN A 263 -1.84 4.13 -0.63
N TYR A 264 -0.86 4.96 -0.33
CA TYR A 264 0.42 5.00 -1.05
C TYR A 264 1.41 3.91 -0.59
N LEU A 265 1.09 3.16 0.47
CA LEU A 265 1.85 1.96 0.88
C LEU A 265 1.56 0.77 -0.05
N ASP A 266 0.43 0.81 -0.75
CA ASP A 266 0.09 -0.13 -1.81
C ASP A 266 0.64 0.41 -3.14
N THR A 267 1.73 -0.17 -3.61
CA THR A 267 2.38 0.25 -4.86
C THR A 267 1.49 0.09 -6.09
N ASP A 268 0.47 -0.78 -6.01
CA ASP A 268 -0.49 -0.97 -7.08
C ASP A 268 -1.61 0.08 -7.06
N ASN A 269 -1.67 0.93 -6.03
CA ASN A 269 -2.68 1.97 -5.90
C ASN A 269 -2.25 3.32 -6.50
N VAL A 270 -0.95 3.62 -6.53
CA VAL A 270 -0.42 4.89 -7.05
C VAL A 270 0.73 4.59 -8.02
N PHE A 271 0.55 4.88 -9.31
CA PHE A 271 1.52 4.56 -10.34
C PHE A 271 1.60 5.63 -11.43
N LEU A 272 2.73 5.70 -12.12
CA LEU A 272 2.88 6.54 -13.30
C LEU A 272 1.99 6.01 -14.43
N PRO A 273 1.36 6.90 -15.19
CA PRO A 273 0.50 6.54 -16.31
C PRO A 273 1.26 5.82 -17.44
#